data_2c1fb87cd3d464c12262bf0563a48204
#
_entry.id   2c1fb87cd3d464c12262bf0563a48204
#
_cell.length_a   1.000
_cell.length_b   1.000
_cell.length_c   1.000
_cell.angle_alpha   90.00
_cell.angle_beta   90.00
_cell.angle_gamma   90.00
#
_symmetry.space_group_name_H-M   'P 1'
#
loop_
_entity.id
_entity.type
_entity.pdbx_description
1 polymer ?
#
loop_
_entity_poly.entity_id
_entity_poly.type
_entity_poly.pdbx_seq_one_letter_code
_entity_poly.pdbx_strand_id
1 'polypeptide(L)'
;MLPNLKPRRITGLQLASKHLGPVAKCPPRYSEEDWDYNNKIKFRITCDQEKLAERIVEESRRVVDETKDTTKNWQREVEHHMRERTSEIRFLVDELNRQKKTAALEDETLNTYRNRVLNAIEFLKEKSLAICKQCLILREGRIGVDLCDDEVDRSLRRELKVIKGCQGLADAALKEAEEQIRKLRAAMYLLDQDLAAKDKSLAIDEKNLKLKEFQQDLGKGQDLSKQHCQFSLTEWQAQTYENLEANAKALVSAGQLRAYIDLLLKQVCEDMQNQTDRTNEAFERRIAETKHVKQCLENKHKDTMDHIHQVQRNMNELEREMSDKQRAITLCQTRLSNRAHRPGLELTCDMVQDALYNELQALKASVCKLNQKLNENKASMRYLMHVQVMQEEEINIKANSCKIDEVDCMTLRQALKYTSF
;
A
#
# COMPACT_ATOMS: atom_id res chain seq x y z
N MET A 1 -17.47 -7.70 -19.12
CA MET A 1 -18.85 -7.18 -19.35
C MET A 1 -19.58 -7.22 -18.02
N LEU A 2 -19.65 -6.13 -17.33
CA LEU A 2 -20.46 -5.99 -16.12
C LEU A 2 -21.88 -5.64 -16.54
N PRO A 3 -22.90 -6.27 -16.01
CA PRO A 3 -24.28 -5.92 -16.34
C PRO A 3 -24.59 -4.52 -15.78
N ASN A 4 -25.15 -3.68 -16.64
CA ASN A 4 -25.70 -2.36 -16.31
C ASN A 4 -26.77 -2.51 -15.23
N LEU A 5 -26.40 -2.35 -13.97
CA LEU A 5 -27.35 -2.14 -12.89
C LEU A 5 -27.85 -0.70 -12.97
N LYS A 6 -28.97 -0.52 -13.65
CA LYS A 6 -29.74 0.73 -13.54
C LYS A 6 -30.14 0.90 -12.08
N PRO A 7 -29.93 2.08 -11.48
CA PRO A 7 -30.40 2.34 -10.13
C PRO A 7 -31.93 2.15 -10.11
N ARG A 8 -32.41 1.19 -9.30
CA ARG A 8 -33.82 1.08 -8.99
C ARG A 8 -34.21 2.38 -8.28
N ARG A 9 -34.91 3.25 -8.99
CA ARG A 9 -35.61 4.36 -8.35
C ARG A 9 -36.56 3.76 -7.31
N ILE A 10 -36.39 4.20 -6.07
CA ILE A 10 -37.32 3.88 -4.99
C ILE A 10 -38.66 4.51 -5.38
N THR A 11 -39.56 3.70 -5.86
CA THR A 11 -40.88 4.10 -6.33
C THR A 11 -41.86 4.50 -5.19
N GLY A 12 -41.36 4.57 -3.96
CA GLY A 12 -42.14 4.99 -2.82
C GLY A 12 -42.59 6.47 -2.81
N LEU A 13 -41.87 7.33 -3.54
CA LEU A 13 -42.21 8.77 -3.60
C LEU A 13 -43.26 9.12 -4.67
N GLN A 14 -43.58 8.23 -5.59
CA GLN A 14 -44.59 8.51 -6.62
C GLN A 14 -46.02 8.11 -6.25
N LEU A 15 -46.21 7.37 -5.17
CA LEU A 15 -47.55 6.97 -4.72
C LEU A 15 -48.26 8.07 -3.88
N ALA A 16 -47.54 9.02 -3.33
CA ALA A 16 -48.09 10.11 -2.55
C ALA A 16 -48.69 11.26 -3.40
N SER A 17 -48.34 11.34 -4.68
CA SER A 17 -48.76 12.47 -5.52
C SER A 17 -50.07 12.23 -6.29
N LYS A 18 -50.65 11.03 -6.27
CA LYS A 18 -51.84 10.69 -7.07
C LYS A 18 -53.17 10.85 -6.36
N HIS A 19 -53.22 11.22 -5.09
CA HIS A 19 -54.46 11.37 -4.33
C HIS A 19 -54.64 12.69 -3.58
N LEU A 20 -53.92 13.72 -4.00
CA LEU A 20 -54.19 15.05 -3.43
C LEU A 20 -55.10 15.80 -4.39
N GLY A 21 -56.41 15.82 -4.09
CA GLY A 21 -57.36 16.78 -4.61
C GLY A 21 -56.99 18.21 -4.20
N PRO A 22 -57.57 19.25 -4.81
CA PRO A 22 -57.14 20.63 -4.67
C PRO A 22 -57.61 21.23 -3.33
N VAL A 23 -57.03 20.79 -2.25
CA VAL A 23 -57.11 21.43 -0.95
C VAL A 23 -55.70 21.57 -0.44
N ALA A 24 -55.26 22.82 -0.28
CA ALA A 24 -53.99 23.17 0.29
C ALA A 24 -53.89 22.66 1.74
N LYS A 25 -53.60 21.36 1.87
CA LYS A 25 -53.17 20.80 3.15
C LYS A 25 -51.68 21.06 3.26
N CYS A 26 -51.25 21.72 4.32
CA CYS A 26 -49.84 21.78 4.69
C CYS A 26 -49.23 20.39 4.58
N PRO A 27 -48.04 20.25 3.98
CA PRO A 27 -47.37 18.97 3.93
C PRO A 27 -47.30 18.40 5.33
N PRO A 28 -47.58 17.10 5.50
CA PRO A 28 -47.53 16.49 6.82
C PRO A 28 -46.14 16.73 7.41
N ARG A 29 -46.11 17.30 8.60
CA ARG A 29 -44.86 17.45 9.35
C ARG A 29 -44.49 16.07 9.88
N TYR A 30 -43.29 15.63 9.59
CA TYR A 30 -42.75 14.41 10.18
C TYR A 30 -42.58 14.63 11.71
N SER A 31 -42.71 13.57 12.46
CA SER A 31 -42.38 13.57 13.88
C SER A 31 -40.87 13.68 14.12
N GLU A 32 -40.48 14.10 15.32
CA GLU A 32 -39.05 14.05 15.71
C GLU A 32 -38.50 12.62 15.64
N GLU A 33 -39.34 11.62 15.93
CA GLU A 33 -39.00 10.21 15.83
C GLU A 33 -38.70 9.79 14.37
N ASP A 34 -39.50 10.26 13.41
CA ASP A 34 -39.30 10.02 11.98
C ASP A 34 -38.03 10.67 11.48
N TRP A 35 -37.72 11.87 11.98
CA TRP A 35 -36.51 12.60 11.65
C TRP A 35 -35.25 11.87 12.19
N ASP A 36 -35.32 11.46 13.45
CA ASP A 36 -34.23 10.76 14.14
C ASP A 36 -34.01 9.37 13.51
N TYR A 37 -35.10 8.67 13.19
CA TYR A 37 -35.03 7.40 12.45
C TYR A 37 -34.41 7.55 11.07
N ASN A 38 -34.82 8.56 10.31
CA ASN A 38 -34.23 8.84 8.98
C ASN A 38 -32.75 9.19 9.07
N ASN A 39 -32.32 9.92 10.07
CA ASN A 39 -30.91 10.23 10.28
C ASN A 39 -30.12 8.99 10.67
N LYS A 40 -30.63 8.14 11.54
CA LYS A 40 -30.01 6.86 11.90
C LYS A 40 -29.85 5.95 10.67
N ILE A 41 -30.83 5.90 9.79
CA ILE A 41 -30.74 5.15 8.53
C ILE A 41 -29.66 5.75 7.63
N LYS A 42 -29.65 7.07 7.44
CA LYS A 42 -28.63 7.73 6.59
C LYS A 42 -27.22 7.48 7.11
N PHE A 43 -26.99 7.62 8.41
CA PHE A 43 -25.70 7.33 9.02
C PHE A 43 -25.29 5.86 8.83
N ARG A 44 -26.24 4.94 8.99
CA ARG A 44 -25.97 3.51 8.77
C ARG A 44 -25.59 3.22 7.32
N ILE A 45 -26.34 3.78 6.35
CA ILE A 45 -26.06 3.64 4.92
C ILE A 45 -24.68 4.25 4.60
N THR A 46 -24.35 5.42 5.13
CA THR A 46 -23.02 6.04 4.92
C THR A 46 -21.92 5.15 5.48
N CYS A 47 -22.04 4.68 6.70
CA CYS A 47 -21.05 3.83 7.34
C CYS A 47 -20.88 2.48 6.58
N ASP A 48 -21.96 1.92 6.07
CA ASP A 48 -21.91 0.67 5.29
C ASP A 48 -21.25 0.90 3.92
N GLN A 49 -21.49 2.08 3.29
CA GLN A 49 -20.84 2.46 2.04
C GLN A 49 -19.34 2.76 2.23
N GLU A 50 -18.97 3.41 3.33
CA GLU A 50 -17.56 3.64 3.68
C GLU A 50 -16.81 2.32 3.86
N LYS A 51 -17.37 1.39 4.63
CA LYS A 51 -16.80 0.04 4.80
C LYS A 51 -16.71 -0.74 3.50
N LEU A 52 -17.66 -0.54 2.58
CA LEU A 52 -17.62 -1.17 1.27
C LEU A 52 -16.52 -0.55 0.41
N ALA A 53 -16.39 0.78 0.41
CA ALA A 53 -15.34 1.49 -0.32
C ALA A 53 -13.93 1.09 0.16
N GLU A 54 -13.74 1.00 1.48
CA GLU A 54 -12.48 0.54 2.07
C GLU A 54 -12.09 -0.86 1.59
N ARG A 55 -13.06 -1.80 1.61
CA ARG A 55 -12.83 -3.17 1.11
C ARG A 55 -12.48 -3.20 -0.37
N ILE A 56 -13.19 -2.40 -1.20
CA ILE A 56 -12.91 -2.33 -2.65
C ILE A 56 -11.51 -1.76 -2.91
N VAL A 57 -11.10 -0.74 -2.17
CA VAL A 57 -9.76 -0.15 -2.27
C VAL A 57 -8.68 -1.15 -1.86
N GLU A 58 -8.91 -1.87 -0.77
CA GLU A 58 -7.97 -2.89 -0.28
C GLU A 58 -7.81 -4.06 -1.27
N GLU A 59 -8.92 -4.54 -1.83
CA GLU A 59 -8.91 -5.60 -2.84
C GLU A 59 -8.25 -5.15 -4.15
N SER A 60 -8.51 -3.91 -4.58
CA SER A 60 -7.85 -3.34 -5.77
C SER A 60 -6.34 -3.25 -5.59
N ARG A 61 -5.86 -2.88 -4.40
CA ARG A 61 -4.42 -2.86 -4.10
C ARG A 61 -3.81 -4.26 -4.17
N ARG A 62 -4.48 -5.27 -3.58
CA ARG A 62 -4.03 -6.66 -3.63
C ARG A 62 -3.86 -7.16 -5.06
N VAL A 63 -4.84 -6.91 -5.92
CA VAL A 63 -4.78 -7.31 -7.35
C VAL A 63 -3.65 -6.60 -8.09
N VAL A 64 -3.41 -5.31 -7.81
CA VAL A 64 -2.29 -4.56 -8.40
C VAL A 64 -0.94 -5.13 -7.98
N ASP A 65 -0.79 -5.50 -6.72
CA ASP A 65 0.48 -6.06 -6.23
C ASP A 65 0.71 -7.49 -6.76
N GLU A 66 -0.32 -8.32 -6.82
CA GLU A 66 -0.28 -9.66 -7.39
C GLU A 66 0.09 -9.66 -8.89
N THR A 67 -0.46 -8.73 -9.65
CA THR A 67 -0.09 -8.57 -11.07
C THR A 67 1.35 -8.06 -11.26
N LYS A 68 1.84 -7.17 -10.40
CA LYS A 68 3.23 -6.71 -10.41
C LYS A 68 4.22 -7.83 -10.09
N ASP A 69 3.91 -8.64 -9.08
CA ASP A 69 4.77 -9.75 -8.68
C ASP A 69 4.80 -10.85 -9.75
N THR A 70 3.67 -11.11 -10.38
CA THR A 70 3.57 -12.03 -11.53
C THR A 70 4.46 -11.53 -12.69
N THR A 71 4.38 -10.26 -13.02
CA THR A 71 5.22 -9.66 -14.09
C THR A 71 6.71 -9.76 -13.78
N LYS A 72 7.11 -9.50 -12.52
CA LYS A 72 8.52 -9.63 -12.09
C LYS A 72 9.02 -11.08 -12.15
N ASN A 73 8.15 -12.03 -11.79
CA ASN A 73 8.51 -13.46 -11.87
C ASN A 73 8.76 -13.88 -13.32
N TRP A 74 7.95 -13.41 -14.25
CA TRP A 74 8.18 -13.65 -15.68
C TRP A 74 9.51 -13.04 -16.19
N GLN A 75 9.86 -11.84 -15.74
CA GLN A 75 11.15 -11.22 -16.09
C GLN A 75 12.35 -11.97 -15.50
N ARG A 76 12.25 -12.48 -14.26
CA ARG A 76 13.30 -13.32 -13.63
C ARG A 76 13.52 -14.61 -14.41
N GLU A 77 12.43 -15.20 -14.87
CA GLU A 77 12.48 -16.45 -15.62
C GLU A 77 13.22 -16.26 -16.95
N VAL A 78 12.96 -15.16 -17.64
CA VAL A 78 13.67 -14.79 -18.87
C VAL A 78 15.17 -14.56 -18.60
N GLU A 79 15.53 -13.86 -17.50
CA GLU A 79 16.93 -13.65 -17.13
C GLU A 79 17.63 -14.96 -16.70
N HIS A 80 16.92 -15.84 -16.00
CA HIS A 80 17.45 -17.15 -15.61
C HIS A 80 17.83 -17.97 -16.85
N HIS A 81 16.96 -18.00 -17.85
CA HIS A 81 17.23 -18.68 -19.12
C HIS A 81 18.36 -18.02 -19.92
N MET A 82 18.49 -16.70 -19.86
CA MET A 82 19.67 -16.03 -20.42
C MET A 82 20.97 -16.42 -19.70
N ARG A 83 20.90 -16.65 -18.37
CA ARG A 83 22.07 -17.09 -17.58
C ARG A 83 22.47 -18.51 -17.89
N GLU A 84 21.52 -19.42 -18.00
CA GLU A 84 21.81 -20.81 -18.41
C GLU A 84 22.52 -20.82 -19.74
N ARG A 85 22.08 -20.01 -20.68
CA ARG A 85 22.70 -19.85 -21.98
C ARG A 85 24.16 -19.39 -21.89
N THR A 86 24.45 -18.47 -20.96
CA THR A 86 25.85 -18.04 -20.73
C THR A 86 26.68 -19.14 -20.10
N SER A 87 26.07 -20.05 -19.33
CA SER A 87 26.73 -21.22 -18.75
C SER A 87 27.11 -22.26 -19.81
N GLU A 88 26.26 -22.46 -20.81
CA GLU A 88 26.50 -23.39 -21.90
C GLU A 88 27.69 -22.99 -22.77
N ILE A 89 27.81 -21.71 -23.05
CA ILE A 89 29.00 -21.19 -23.79
C ILE A 89 30.31 -21.48 -23.03
N ARG A 90 30.27 -21.55 -21.72
CA ARG A 90 31.45 -21.86 -20.90
C ARG A 90 31.90 -23.28 -21.04
N PHE A 91 30.97 -24.19 -21.15
CA PHE A 91 31.29 -25.61 -21.29
C PHE A 91 32.09 -25.88 -22.55
N LEU A 92 31.88 -25.13 -23.62
CA LEU A 92 32.59 -25.25 -24.89
C LEU A 92 34.03 -24.77 -24.83
N VAL A 93 34.37 -23.98 -23.86
CA VAL A 93 35.71 -23.41 -23.70
C VAL A 93 36.66 -24.39 -22.98
N ASP A 94 36.10 -25.31 -22.17
CA ASP A 94 36.88 -26.25 -21.37
C ASP A 94 37.59 -27.31 -22.18
N GLU A 95 37.16 -27.57 -23.40
CA GLU A 95 37.80 -28.58 -24.29
C GLU A 95 39.02 -28.06 -25.03
N LEU A 96 39.37 -26.85 -24.79
CA LEU A 96 40.44 -26.22 -25.53
C LEU A 96 41.79 -26.40 -24.88
N ASN A 97 42.80 -26.29 -25.70
CA ASN A 97 44.22 -26.45 -25.40
C ASN A 97 44.65 -26.11 -23.94
N ARG A 98 45.79 -26.72 -23.50
CA ARG A 98 46.41 -26.50 -22.20
C ARG A 98 46.58 -25.02 -21.83
N GLN A 99 46.91 -24.16 -22.82
CA GLN A 99 46.99 -22.70 -22.62
C GLN A 99 45.63 -22.04 -22.42
N LYS A 100 44.61 -22.63 -22.94
CA LYS A 100 43.26 -22.18 -22.79
C LYS A 100 42.62 -22.60 -21.47
N LYS A 101 43.10 -23.71 -20.86
CA LYS A 101 42.68 -24.11 -19.52
C LYS A 101 42.82 -22.95 -18.51
N THR A 102 43.93 -22.20 -18.63
CA THR A 102 44.12 -21.03 -17.75
C THR A 102 43.15 -19.92 -18.09
N ALA A 103 42.87 -19.66 -19.36
CA ALA A 103 41.90 -18.70 -19.80
C ALA A 103 40.46 -19.14 -19.47
N ALA A 104 40.17 -20.43 -19.63
CA ALA A 104 38.88 -20.98 -19.23
C ALA A 104 38.68 -20.88 -17.71
N LEU A 105 39.69 -21.22 -16.91
CA LEU A 105 39.65 -21.01 -15.47
C LEU A 105 39.50 -19.53 -15.10
N GLU A 106 40.17 -18.66 -15.82
CA GLU A 106 40.03 -17.21 -15.60
C GLU A 106 38.67 -16.70 -16.08
N ASP A 107 38.13 -17.18 -17.21
CA ASP A 107 36.77 -16.90 -17.67
C ASP A 107 35.77 -17.39 -16.65
N GLU A 108 35.92 -18.60 -16.11
CA GLU A 108 35.07 -19.16 -15.08
C GLU A 108 35.15 -18.33 -13.79
N THR A 109 36.38 -17.97 -13.38
CA THR A 109 36.60 -17.12 -12.22
C THR A 109 35.99 -15.75 -12.43
N LEU A 110 36.23 -15.08 -13.54
CA LEU A 110 35.69 -13.77 -13.85
C LEU A 110 34.16 -13.79 -14.00
N ASN A 111 33.59 -14.89 -14.52
CA ASN A 111 32.17 -15.12 -14.56
C ASN A 111 31.59 -15.28 -13.14
N THR A 112 32.31 -15.88 -12.21
CA THR A 112 31.88 -15.97 -10.80
C THR A 112 31.79 -14.55 -10.19
N TYR A 113 32.81 -13.72 -10.43
CA TYR A 113 32.79 -12.31 -10.00
C TYR A 113 31.69 -11.52 -10.67
N ARG A 114 31.48 -11.71 -11.98
CA ARG A 114 30.34 -11.13 -12.69
C ARG A 114 29.01 -11.57 -12.08
N ASN A 115 28.87 -12.85 -11.75
CA ASN A 115 27.65 -13.35 -11.12
C ASN A 115 27.46 -12.79 -9.70
N ARG A 116 28.53 -12.61 -8.94
CA ARG A 116 28.49 -11.89 -7.66
C ARG A 116 27.99 -10.45 -7.84
N VAL A 117 28.52 -9.76 -8.85
CA VAL A 117 28.05 -8.42 -9.20
C VAL A 117 26.58 -8.44 -9.66
N LEU A 118 26.19 -9.43 -10.49
CA LEU A 118 24.81 -9.61 -10.92
C LEU A 118 23.89 -9.91 -9.75
N ASN A 119 24.27 -10.81 -8.85
CA ASN A 119 23.52 -11.10 -7.64
C ASN A 119 23.39 -9.85 -6.75
N ALA A 120 24.46 -9.08 -6.65
CA ALA A 120 24.43 -7.80 -5.94
C ALA A 120 23.45 -6.81 -6.61
N ILE A 121 23.50 -6.68 -7.95
CA ILE A 121 22.58 -5.84 -8.70
C ILE A 121 21.14 -6.33 -8.55
N GLU A 122 20.91 -7.62 -8.69
CA GLU A 122 19.59 -8.23 -8.52
C GLU A 122 19.07 -8.00 -7.12
N PHE A 123 19.88 -8.25 -6.10
CA PHE A 123 19.51 -7.97 -4.72
C PHE A 123 19.22 -6.48 -4.49
N LEU A 124 20.07 -5.61 -4.99
CA LEU A 124 19.88 -4.16 -4.90
C LEU A 124 18.64 -3.71 -5.65
N LYS A 125 18.34 -4.29 -6.81
CA LYS A 125 17.21 -3.92 -7.67
C LYS A 125 15.91 -4.55 -7.20
N GLU A 126 15.90 -5.83 -6.92
CA GLU A 126 14.69 -6.59 -6.62
C GLU A 126 14.31 -6.60 -5.15
N LYS A 127 15.30 -6.56 -4.26
CA LYS A 127 15.05 -6.48 -2.84
C LYS A 127 15.21 -5.06 -2.32
N SER A 128 16.42 -4.52 -2.34
CA SER A 128 16.69 -3.23 -1.68
C SER A 128 15.88 -2.10 -2.29
N LEU A 129 15.94 -1.94 -3.62
CA LEU A 129 15.21 -0.89 -4.33
C LEU A 129 13.69 -1.12 -4.30
N ALA A 130 13.26 -2.35 -4.48
CA ALA A 130 11.84 -2.70 -4.44
C ALA A 130 11.27 -2.45 -3.04
N ILE A 131 11.92 -2.94 -1.98
CA ILE A 131 11.50 -2.73 -0.60
C ILE A 131 11.51 -1.26 -0.24
N CYS A 132 12.57 -0.52 -0.59
CA CYS A 132 12.64 0.91 -0.32
C CYS A 132 11.52 1.68 -1.04
N LYS A 133 11.27 1.40 -2.32
CA LYS A 133 10.16 1.99 -3.08
C LYS A 133 8.81 1.56 -2.52
N GLN A 134 8.66 0.30 -2.16
CA GLN A 134 7.43 -0.21 -1.59
C GLN A 134 7.13 0.43 -0.24
N CYS A 135 8.15 0.63 0.61
CA CYS A 135 8.00 1.39 1.84
C CYS A 135 7.54 2.83 1.56
N LEU A 136 8.11 3.51 0.56
CA LEU A 136 7.66 4.85 0.17
C LEU A 136 6.21 4.84 -0.32
N ILE A 137 5.84 3.88 -1.18
CA ILE A 137 4.46 3.74 -1.70
C ILE A 137 3.49 3.40 -0.56
N LEU A 138 3.86 2.47 0.32
CA LEU A 138 3.03 2.12 1.47
C LEU A 138 2.82 3.33 2.39
N ARG A 139 3.86 4.14 2.58
CA ARG A 139 3.79 5.36 3.38
C ARG A 139 2.94 6.46 2.74
N GLU A 140 2.79 6.47 1.41
CA GLU A 140 1.80 7.31 0.72
C GLU A 140 0.35 6.89 1.04
N GLY A 141 0.14 5.68 1.55
CA GLY A 141 -1.13 5.23 2.10
C GLY A 141 -1.48 5.80 3.49
N ARG A 142 -0.62 6.61 4.08
CA ARG A 142 -0.94 7.40 5.27
C ARG A 142 -1.99 8.45 4.92
N ILE A 143 -2.84 8.75 5.86
CA ILE A 143 -4.02 9.59 5.64
C ILE A 143 -3.85 10.90 6.40
N GLY A 144 -4.34 11.98 5.80
CA GLY A 144 -4.41 13.29 6.45
C GLY A 144 -3.04 13.85 6.81
N VAL A 145 -2.92 14.39 8.01
CA VAL A 145 -1.69 15.04 8.52
C VAL A 145 -0.54 14.05 8.76
N ASP A 146 -0.82 12.76 8.85
CA ASP A 146 0.22 11.74 9.02
C ASP A 146 1.02 11.51 7.74
N LEU A 147 0.47 11.93 6.59
CA LEU A 147 1.20 12.01 5.34
C LEU A 147 2.08 13.28 5.36
N CYS A 148 3.12 13.25 6.14
CA CYS A 148 4.09 14.35 6.28
C CYS A 148 5.48 13.89 5.83
N ASP A 149 6.30 14.85 5.38
CA ASP A 149 7.71 14.61 5.04
C ASP A 149 8.54 14.51 6.34
N ASP A 150 8.58 13.33 6.90
CA ASP A 150 9.30 13.04 8.13
C ASP A 150 10.74 12.53 7.88
N GLU A 151 11.47 12.25 8.96
CA GLU A 151 12.84 11.75 8.88
C GLU A 151 12.91 10.36 8.22
N VAL A 152 11.86 9.56 8.33
CA VAL A 152 11.79 8.25 7.67
C VAL A 152 11.75 8.42 6.16
N ASP A 153 10.89 9.31 5.65
CA ASP A 153 10.80 9.58 4.22
C ASP A 153 12.10 10.16 3.67
N ARG A 154 12.72 11.06 4.42
CA ARG A 154 14.04 11.60 4.07
C ARG A 154 15.12 10.53 4.07
N SER A 155 15.09 9.62 5.05
CA SER A 155 16.03 8.50 5.14
C SER A 155 15.82 7.49 4.01
N LEU A 156 14.56 7.14 3.70
CA LEU A 156 14.22 6.28 2.56
C LEU A 156 14.65 6.91 1.23
N ARG A 157 14.45 8.20 1.06
CA ARG A 157 14.93 8.92 -0.16
C ARG A 157 16.45 8.96 -0.24
N ARG A 158 17.16 9.07 0.90
CA ARG A 158 18.64 8.95 0.95
C ARG A 158 19.05 7.52 0.62
N GLU A 159 18.39 6.53 1.23
CA GLU A 159 18.60 5.11 0.95
C GLU A 159 18.40 4.79 -0.54
N LEU A 160 17.35 5.33 -1.13
CA LEU A 160 17.09 5.20 -2.57
C LEU A 160 18.22 5.81 -3.43
N LYS A 161 18.81 6.91 -3.00
CA LYS A 161 19.97 7.51 -3.68
C LYS A 161 21.21 6.65 -3.54
N VAL A 162 21.45 6.12 -2.32
CA VAL A 162 22.58 5.20 -2.06
C VAL A 162 22.41 3.93 -2.88
N ILE A 163 21.21 3.31 -2.85
CA ILE A 163 20.90 2.12 -3.66
C ILE A 163 21.20 2.39 -5.14
N LYS A 164 20.70 3.51 -5.69
CA LYS A 164 20.95 3.88 -7.09
C LYS A 164 22.43 4.16 -7.36
N GLY A 165 23.13 4.77 -6.42
CA GLY A 165 24.58 4.96 -6.51
C GLY A 165 25.33 3.64 -6.54
N CYS A 166 25.02 2.74 -5.60
CA CYS A 166 25.56 1.38 -5.56
C CYS A 166 25.20 0.58 -6.80
N GLN A 167 23.97 0.68 -7.29
CA GLN A 167 23.56 0.06 -8.56
C GLN A 167 24.37 0.61 -9.73
N GLY A 168 24.55 1.93 -9.81
CA GLY A 168 25.35 2.54 -10.88
C GLY A 168 26.81 2.07 -10.88
N LEU A 169 27.41 1.93 -9.71
CA LEU A 169 28.76 1.38 -9.55
C LEU A 169 28.80 -0.11 -9.92
N ALA A 170 27.82 -0.88 -9.44
CA ALA A 170 27.72 -2.29 -9.76
C ALA A 170 27.41 -2.51 -11.25
N ASP A 171 26.55 -1.70 -11.87
CA ASP A 171 26.26 -1.74 -13.30
C ASP A 171 27.51 -1.35 -14.13
N ALA A 172 28.32 -0.40 -13.68
CA ALA A 172 29.58 -0.04 -14.31
C ALA A 172 30.58 -1.19 -14.22
N ALA A 173 30.76 -1.76 -13.02
CA ALA A 173 31.60 -2.93 -12.80
C ALA A 173 31.12 -4.15 -13.62
N LEU A 174 29.80 -4.33 -13.73
CA LEU A 174 29.20 -5.38 -14.56
C LEU A 174 29.55 -5.18 -16.03
N LYS A 175 29.39 -3.96 -16.56
CA LYS A 175 29.73 -3.64 -17.95
C LYS A 175 31.21 -3.86 -18.24
N GLU A 176 32.08 -3.48 -17.31
CA GLU A 176 33.52 -3.68 -17.44
C GLU A 176 33.87 -5.18 -17.36
N ALA A 177 33.21 -5.92 -16.47
CA ALA A 177 33.35 -7.40 -16.38
C ALA A 177 32.84 -8.08 -17.65
N GLU A 178 31.68 -7.66 -18.17
CA GLU A 178 31.13 -8.21 -19.43
C GLU A 178 32.04 -7.91 -20.62
N GLU A 179 32.56 -6.69 -20.68
CA GLU A 179 33.48 -6.30 -21.73
C GLU A 179 34.81 -7.07 -21.64
N GLN A 180 35.34 -7.32 -20.43
CA GLN A 180 36.54 -8.09 -20.22
C GLN A 180 36.31 -9.58 -20.52
N ILE A 181 35.16 -10.12 -20.12
CA ILE A 181 34.71 -11.47 -20.49
C ILE A 181 34.60 -11.56 -22.01
N ARG A 182 34.03 -10.55 -22.66
CA ARG A 182 33.89 -10.48 -24.09
C ARG A 182 35.26 -10.52 -24.78
N LYS A 183 36.22 -9.73 -24.27
CA LYS A 183 37.59 -9.71 -24.80
C LYS A 183 38.27 -11.04 -24.61
N LEU A 184 38.15 -11.64 -23.40
CA LEU A 184 38.73 -12.93 -23.09
C LEU A 184 38.13 -14.03 -23.97
N ARG A 185 36.81 -14.05 -24.07
CA ARG A 185 36.10 -15.02 -24.94
C ARG A 185 36.36 -14.78 -26.41
N ALA A 186 36.48 -13.52 -26.84
CA ALA A 186 36.83 -13.19 -28.20
C ALA A 186 38.26 -13.72 -28.50
N ALA A 187 39.20 -13.53 -27.56
CA ALA A 187 40.53 -14.07 -27.69
C ALA A 187 40.51 -15.61 -27.71
N MET A 188 39.77 -16.25 -26.81
CA MET A 188 39.59 -17.70 -26.77
C MET A 188 38.87 -18.21 -28.03
N TYR A 189 37.82 -17.52 -28.45
CA TYR A 189 37.07 -17.84 -29.66
C TYR A 189 37.96 -17.76 -30.91
N LEU A 190 38.80 -16.74 -30.99
CA LEU A 190 39.74 -16.60 -32.09
C LEU A 190 40.81 -17.73 -32.12
N LEU A 191 41.17 -18.26 -30.93
CA LEU A 191 42.09 -19.39 -30.82
C LEU A 191 41.47 -20.72 -31.28
N ASP A 192 40.16 -20.84 -31.16
CA ASP A 192 39.48 -22.13 -31.38
C ASP A 192 38.52 -22.16 -32.54
N GLN A 193 38.73 -21.32 -33.49
CA GLN A 193 37.82 -21.18 -34.61
C GLN A 193 37.60 -22.49 -35.40
N ASP A 194 38.59 -23.40 -35.45
CA ASP A 194 38.44 -24.70 -36.09
C ASP A 194 37.62 -25.70 -35.29
N LEU A 195 37.65 -25.60 -33.95
CA LEU A 195 36.82 -26.44 -33.10
C LEU A 195 35.40 -25.89 -32.97
N ALA A 196 35.29 -24.57 -32.95
CA ALA A 196 34.02 -23.87 -32.76
C ALA A 196 32.99 -24.04 -33.90
N ALA A 197 33.43 -24.56 -35.06
CA ALA A 197 32.50 -24.86 -36.16
C ALA A 197 31.52 -25.99 -35.80
N LYS A 198 31.94 -26.96 -34.98
CA LYS A 198 31.09 -28.07 -34.50
C LYS A 198 30.15 -27.63 -33.37
N ASP A 199 30.62 -26.77 -32.52
CA ASP A 199 29.85 -26.33 -31.37
C ASP A 199 28.87 -25.23 -31.71
N LYS A 200 29.08 -24.50 -32.82
CA LYS A 200 28.11 -23.54 -33.34
C LYS A 200 26.78 -24.20 -33.68
N SER A 201 26.78 -25.39 -34.23
CA SER A 201 25.53 -26.07 -34.53
C SER A 201 24.86 -26.53 -33.24
N LEU A 202 25.60 -26.98 -32.24
CA LEU A 202 25.06 -27.39 -30.95
C LEU A 202 24.46 -26.18 -30.18
N ALA A 203 25.20 -25.09 -30.16
CA ALA A 203 24.71 -23.87 -29.52
C ALA A 203 23.45 -23.27 -30.21
N ILE A 204 23.42 -23.41 -31.57
CA ILE A 204 22.23 -23.01 -32.35
C ILE A 204 21.07 -23.94 -32.03
N ASP A 205 21.32 -25.23 -31.88
CA ASP A 205 20.29 -26.22 -31.61
C ASP A 205 19.73 -26.12 -30.19
N GLU A 206 20.58 -25.91 -29.22
CA GLU A 206 20.15 -25.63 -27.85
C GLU A 206 19.36 -24.32 -27.76
N LYS A 207 19.80 -23.29 -28.50
CA LYS A 207 19.03 -22.04 -28.63
C LYS A 207 17.66 -22.27 -29.24
N ASN A 208 17.61 -23.13 -30.26
CA ASN A 208 16.37 -23.50 -30.92
C ASN A 208 15.46 -24.35 -30.00
N LEU A 209 16.03 -25.25 -29.20
CA LEU A 209 15.30 -26.05 -28.22
C LEU A 209 14.64 -25.18 -27.12
N LYS A 210 15.32 -24.22 -26.68
CA LYS A 210 14.79 -23.25 -25.72
C LYS A 210 13.79 -22.29 -26.34
N LEU A 211 14.02 -21.87 -27.59
CA LEU A 211 13.08 -21.06 -28.37
C LEU A 211 11.81 -21.83 -28.74
N LYS A 212 11.78 -23.17 -28.70
CA LYS A 212 10.55 -23.94 -28.98
C LYS A 212 9.41 -23.66 -28.01
N GLU A 213 9.68 -23.42 -26.76
CA GLU A 213 8.64 -23.09 -25.77
C GLU A 213 8.04 -21.69 -25.97
N PHE A 214 8.79 -20.78 -26.57
CA PHE A 214 8.34 -19.41 -26.87
C PHE A 214 7.83 -19.20 -28.30
N GLN A 215 8.06 -20.17 -29.21
CA GLN A 215 7.80 -20.01 -30.62
C GLN A 215 6.36 -20.26 -31.09
N GLN A 216 5.42 -20.59 -30.21
CA GLN A 216 4.04 -20.69 -30.66
C GLN A 216 3.52 -19.37 -31.27
N ASP A 217 4.09 -18.24 -30.90
CA ASP A 217 3.71 -16.93 -31.44
C ASP A 217 4.75 -16.30 -32.40
N LEU A 218 5.98 -16.81 -32.44
CA LEU A 218 7.04 -16.27 -33.32
C LEU A 218 7.24 -17.09 -34.63
N GLY A 219 6.48 -18.14 -34.83
CA GLY A 219 6.58 -19.09 -35.92
C GLY A 219 6.15 -18.58 -37.30
N LYS A 220 5.91 -17.31 -37.48
CA LYS A 220 5.50 -16.71 -38.75
C LYS A 220 6.56 -15.78 -39.34
N GLY A 221 7.77 -16.09 -39.17
CA GLY A 221 8.66 -15.11 -39.65
C GLY A 221 9.90 -15.60 -40.27
N GLN A 222 10.08 -15.29 -41.37
CA GLN A 222 11.30 -14.94 -42.04
C GLN A 222 12.41 -15.99 -41.99
N ASP A 223 12.52 -16.63 -43.08
CA ASP A 223 13.62 -17.36 -43.59
C ASP A 223 14.91 -16.51 -43.62
N LEU A 224 15.60 -16.47 -42.47
CA LEU A 224 16.91 -15.84 -42.31
C LEU A 224 18.06 -16.81 -42.65
N SER A 225 17.73 -17.91 -43.33
CA SER A 225 18.61 -19.04 -43.54
C SER A 225 19.72 -18.83 -44.59
N LYS A 226 19.89 -17.60 -45.13
CA LYS A 226 20.86 -17.40 -46.20
C LYS A 226 21.87 -16.27 -45.94
N GLN A 227 22.61 -16.39 -44.84
CA GLN A 227 23.86 -15.66 -44.73
C GLN A 227 25.01 -16.66 -44.65
N HIS A 228 25.56 -17.03 -45.78
CA HIS A 228 26.76 -17.78 -45.86
C HIS A 228 27.97 -16.88 -45.60
N CYS A 229 28.45 -16.87 -44.37
CA CYS A 229 29.79 -16.39 -44.08
C CYS A 229 30.76 -17.56 -44.24
N GLN A 230 31.47 -17.60 -45.35
CA GLN A 230 32.54 -18.56 -45.51
C GLN A 230 33.83 -17.95 -44.98
N PHE A 231 34.25 -18.43 -43.81
CA PHE A 231 35.60 -18.17 -43.33
C PHE A 231 36.48 -19.33 -43.78
N SER A 232 37.64 -19.03 -44.36
CA SER A 232 38.59 -20.04 -44.76
C SER A 232 39.39 -20.56 -43.54
N LEU A 233 39.69 -21.83 -43.51
CA LEU A 233 40.50 -22.49 -42.47
C LEU A 233 41.90 -21.87 -42.32
N THR A 234 42.43 -21.29 -43.38
CA THR A 234 43.74 -20.66 -43.42
C THR A 234 43.78 -19.29 -42.75
N GLU A 235 42.75 -18.52 -42.83
CA GLU A 235 42.61 -17.23 -42.09
C GLU A 235 42.55 -17.46 -40.58
N TRP A 236 41.96 -18.58 -40.19
CA TRP A 236 41.87 -18.98 -38.80
C TRP A 236 43.24 -19.35 -38.18
N GLN A 237 44.13 -20.07 -38.87
CA GLN A 237 45.45 -20.40 -38.39
C GLN A 237 46.37 -19.20 -38.26
N ALA A 238 46.29 -18.22 -39.15
CA ALA A 238 47.07 -16.99 -39.07
C ALA A 238 46.70 -16.12 -37.86
N GLN A 239 45.39 -16.08 -37.50
CA GLN A 239 44.91 -15.37 -36.32
C GLN A 239 45.28 -16.02 -34.98
N THR A 240 45.62 -17.33 -35.00
CA THR A 240 45.87 -18.08 -33.74
C THR A 240 47.03 -17.52 -32.95
N TYR A 241 48.09 -17.11 -33.63
CA TYR A 241 49.28 -16.54 -32.96
C TYR A 241 49.08 -15.11 -32.44
N GLU A 242 48.37 -14.26 -33.17
CA GLU A 242 48.02 -12.91 -32.72
C GLU A 242 47.06 -12.98 -31.53
N ASN A 243 46.20 -13.99 -31.52
CA ASN A 243 45.22 -14.20 -30.48
C ASN A 243 45.82 -14.74 -29.17
N LEU A 244 46.93 -15.52 -29.22
CA LEU A 244 47.65 -15.97 -28.01
C LEU A 244 48.20 -14.80 -27.20
N GLU A 245 48.77 -13.81 -27.87
CA GLU A 245 49.26 -12.60 -27.20
C GLU A 245 48.13 -11.76 -26.67
N ALA A 246 47.02 -11.63 -27.42
CA ALA A 246 45.81 -10.92 -26.98
C ALA A 246 45.18 -11.64 -25.77
N ASN A 247 45.19 -12.97 -25.75
CA ASN A 247 44.70 -13.77 -24.64
C ASN A 247 45.53 -13.58 -23.36
N ALA A 248 46.88 -13.53 -23.47
CA ALA A 248 47.75 -13.23 -22.31
C ALA A 248 47.49 -11.86 -21.71
N LYS A 249 47.29 -10.83 -22.54
CA LYS A 249 46.93 -9.48 -22.12
C LYS A 249 45.54 -9.44 -21.45
N ALA A 250 44.59 -10.20 -21.99
CA ALA A 250 43.24 -10.32 -21.44
C ALA A 250 43.22 -10.95 -20.04
N LEU A 251 44.07 -11.96 -19.81
CA LEU A 251 44.22 -12.65 -18.52
C LEU A 251 44.73 -11.73 -17.41
N VAL A 252 45.74 -10.89 -17.72
CA VAL A 252 46.29 -9.92 -16.75
C VAL A 252 45.24 -8.90 -16.39
N SER A 253 44.52 -8.36 -17.37
CA SER A 253 43.45 -7.39 -17.14
C SER A 253 42.30 -7.98 -16.33
N ALA A 254 41.95 -9.24 -16.54
CA ALA A 254 40.92 -9.95 -15.78
C ALA A 254 41.30 -10.08 -14.29
N GLY A 255 42.56 -10.39 -13.97
CA GLY A 255 43.04 -10.47 -12.59
C GLY A 255 42.94 -9.14 -11.84
N GLN A 256 43.26 -8.02 -12.50
CA GLN A 256 43.15 -6.68 -11.94
C GLN A 256 41.69 -6.29 -11.69
N LEU A 257 40.80 -6.63 -12.61
CA LEU A 257 39.37 -6.35 -12.49
C LEU A 257 38.76 -7.15 -11.35
N ARG A 258 39.15 -8.39 -11.10
CA ARG A 258 38.69 -9.18 -9.96
C ARG A 258 38.97 -8.49 -8.61
N ALA A 259 40.22 -8.04 -8.45
CA ALA A 259 40.60 -7.34 -7.22
C ALA A 259 39.76 -6.06 -6.99
N TYR A 260 39.49 -5.33 -8.07
CA TYR A 260 38.62 -4.17 -8.01
C TYR A 260 37.18 -4.53 -7.61
N ILE A 261 36.59 -5.59 -8.18
CA ILE A 261 35.23 -6.02 -7.86
C ILE A 261 35.11 -6.43 -6.39
N ASP A 262 36.08 -7.13 -5.81
CA ASP A 262 36.06 -7.51 -4.40
C ASP A 262 35.98 -6.28 -3.47
N LEU A 263 36.80 -5.30 -3.72
CA LEU A 263 36.79 -4.04 -2.96
C LEU A 263 35.46 -3.31 -3.10
N LEU A 264 34.95 -3.26 -4.34
CA LEU A 264 33.68 -2.60 -4.63
C LEU A 264 32.51 -3.27 -3.91
N LEU A 265 32.40 -4.60 -3.98
CA LEU A 265 31.28 -5.33 -3.34
C LEU A 265 31.32 -5.16 -1.82
N LYS A 266 32.52 -5.18 -1.23
CA LYS A 266 32.68 -4.92 0.20
C LYS A 266 32.18 -3.53 0.58
N GLN A 267 32.59 -2.52 -0.17
CA GLN A 267 32.17 -1.14 0.07
C GLN A 267 30.65 -0.97 -0.09
N VAL A 268 30.07 -1.59 -1.13
CA VAL A 268 28.62 -1.58 -1.36
C VAL A 268 27.86 -2.20 -0.18
N CYS A 269 28.34 -3.34 0.34
CA CYS A 269 27.74 -3.96 1.51
C CYS A 269 27.78 -3.03 2.73
N GLU A 270 28.92 -2.42 3.01
CA GLU A 270 29.11 -1.52 4.13
C GLU A 270 28.22 -0.27 4.01
N ASP A 271 28.18 0.36 2.83
CA ASP A 271 27.35 1.56 2.58
C ASP A 271 25.86 1.23 2.70
N MET A 272 25.42 0.09 2.15
CA MET A 272 24.03 -0.33 2.22
C MET A 272 23.62 -0.69 3.63
N GLN A 273 24.45 -1.43 4.38
CA GLN A 273 24.16 -1.78 5.77
C GLN A 273 24.03 -0.52 6.62
N ASN A 274 25.01 0.37 6.55
CA ASN A 274 25.01 1.63 7.30
C ASN A 274 23.78 2.49 7.00
N GLN A 275 23.38 2.57 5.72
CA GLN A 275 22.20 3.37 5.36
C GLN A 275 20.91 2.67 5.79
N THR A 276 20.83 1.35 5.69
CA THR A 276 19.66 0.58 6.13
C THR A 276 19.47 0.70 7.64
N ASP A 277 20.54 0.62 8.40
CA ASP A 277 20.48 0.76 9.86
C ASP A 277 19.98 2.16 10.26
N ARG A 278 20.51 3.22 9.63
CA ARG A 278 20.01 4.60 9.84
C ARG A 278 18.53 4.75 9.52
N THR A 279 18.09 4.09 8.45
CA THR A 279 16.67 4.15 8.05
C THR A 279 15.80 3.38 9.05
N ASN A 280 16.27 2.22 9.53
CA ASN A 280 15.57 1.42 10.54
C ASN A 280 15.47 2.19 11.88
N GLU A 281 16.53 2.83 12.33
CA GLU A 281 16.50 3.70 13.50
C GLU A 281 15.50 4.85 13.36
N ALA A 282 15.38 5.43 12.16
CA ALA A 282 14.38 6.45 11.89
C ALA A 282 12.95 5.89 11.98
N PHE A 283 12.72 4.68 11.44
CA PHE A 283 11.45 3.98 11.59
C PHE A 283 11.11 3.71 13.05
N GLU A 284 12.03 3.14 13.82
CA GLU A 284 11.82 2.82 15.24
C GLU A 284 11.41 4.06 16.05
N ARG A 285 12.12 5.18 15.83
CA ARG A 285 11.77 6.46 16.44
C ARG A 285 10.37 6.92 16.06
N ARG A 286 10.04 6.89 14.76
CA ARG A 286 8.73 7.34 14.27
C ARG A 286 7.59 6.45 14.75
N ILE A 287 7.80 5.14 14.78
CA ILE A 287 6.83 4.16 15.30
C ILE A 287 6.56 4.45 16.79
N ALA A 288 7.60 4.68 17.57
CA ALA A 288 7.46 5.00 18.99
C ALA A 288 6.67 6.30 19.21
N GLU A 289 6.98 7.36 18.44
CA GLU A 289 6.24 8.63 18.48
C GLU A 289 4.76 8.43 18.13
N THR A 290 4.48 7.73 17.02
CA THR A 290 3.11 7.51 16.55
C THR A 290 2.31 6.65 17.54
N LYS A 291 2.92 5.62 18.12
CA LYS A 291 2.30 4.80 19.19
C LYS A 291 1.97 5.64 20.43
N HIS A 292 2.87 6.52 20.83
CA HIS A 292 2.64 7.41 21.96
C HIS A 292 1.44 8.34 21.69
N VAL A 293 1.40 8.98 20.53
CA VAL A 293 0.28 9.86 20.15
C VAL A 293 -1.02 9.08 20.07
N LYS A 294 -1.00 7.90 19.47
CA LYS A 294 -2.17 7.00 19.40
C LYS A 294 -2.70 6.70 20.80
N GLN A 295 -1.83 6.32 21.73
CA GLN A 295 -2.22 6.02 23.11
C GLN A 295 -2.86 7.23 23.81
N CYS A 296 -2.32 8.43 23.57
CA CYS A 296 -2.93 9.66 24.10
C CYS A 296 -4.32 9.90 23.52
N LEU A 297 -4.52 9.66 22.21
CA LEU A 297 -5.83 9.77 21.56
C LEU A 297 -6.84 8.74 22.09
N GLU A 298 -6.41 7.49 22.28
CA GLU A 298 -7.23 6.42 22.85
C GLU A 298 -7.70 6.76 24.27
N ASN A 299 -6.82 7.33 25.08
CA ASN A 299 -7.19 7.79 26.41
C ASN A 299 -8.22 8.94 26.33
N LYS A 300 -8.01 9.90 25.41
CA LYS A 300 -8.97 10.99 25.19
C LYS A 300 -10.31 10.53 24.64
N HIS A 301 -10.29 9.55 23.75
CA HIS A 301 -11.51 8.91 23.24
C HIS A 301 -12.30 8.25 24.36
N LYS A 302 -11.62 7.55 25.26
CA LYS A 302 -12.25 6.95 26.45
C LYS A 302 -12.91 8.02 27.31
N ASP A 303 -12.22 9.14 27.60
CA ASP A 303 -12.79 10.27 28.35
C ASP A 303 -14.05 10.81 27.64
N THR A 304 -13.99 10.95 26.30
CA THR A 304 -15.15 11.41 25.49
C THR A 304 -16.32 10.43 25.56
N MET A 305 -16.06 9.14 25.51
CA MET A 305 -17.09 8.10 25.67
C MET A 305 -17.76 8.16 27.05
N ASP A 306 -16.95 8.35 28.11
CA ASP A 306 -17.47 8.51 29.46
C ASP A 306 -18.37 9.74 29.55
N HIS A 307 -18.00 10.85 28.92
CA HIS A 307 -18.84 12.05 28.83
C HIS A 307 -20.14 11.82 28.05
N ILE A 308 -20.07 11.12 26.89
CA ILE A 308 -21.26 10.73 26.12
C ILE A 308 -22.22 9.94 26.99
N HIS A 309 -21.72 8.93 27.72
CA HIS A 309 -22.54 8.13 28.65
C HIS A 309 -23.12 8.97 29.78
N GLN A 310 -22.40 9.96 30.27
CA GLN A 310 -22.89 10.88 31.30
C GLN A 310 -24.02 11.77 30.76
N VAL A 311 -23.81 12.39 29.58
CA VAL A 311 -24.84 13.22 28.94
C VAL A 311 -26.07 12.40 28.58
N GLN A 312 -25.91 11.16 28.10
CA GLN A 312 -27.03 10.27 27.81
C GLN A 312 -27.85 9.96 29.07
N ARG A 313 -27.16 9.63 30.17
CA ARG A 313 -27.87 9.43 31.46
C ARG A 313 -28.66 10.66 31.90
N ASN A 314 -28.02 11.83 31.77
CA ASN A 314 -28.68 13.10 32.11
C ASN A 314 -29.86 13.37 31.19
N MET A 315 -29.79 13.12 29.90
CA MET A 315 -30.90 13.24 28.97
C MET A 315 -32.07 12.33 29.35
N ASN A 316 -31.79 11.07 29.68
CA ASN A 316 -32.81 10.10 30.10
C ASN A 316 -33.51 10.56 31.40
N GLU A 317 -32.78 11.18 32.32
CA GLU A 317 -33.28 11.74 33.54
C GLU A 317 -34.20 12.95 33.25
N LEU A 318 -33.76 13.87 32.39
CA LEU A 318 -34.57 15.03 31.97
C LEU A 318 -35.86 14.59 31.25
N GLU A 319 -35.79 13.59 30.37
CA GLU A 319 -36.98 13.06 29.68
C GLU A 319 -37.96 12.39 30.65
N ARG A 320 -37.44 11.67 31.66
CA ARG A 320 -38.27 11.11 32.72
C ARG A 320 -38.98 12.23 33.51
N GLU A 321 -38.22 13.23 33.96
CA GLU A 321 -38.78 14.38 34.66
C GLU A 321 -39.79 15.13 33.82
N MET A 322 -39.55 15.31 32.53
CA MET A 322 -40.53 15.91 31.61
C MET A 322 -41.84 15.10 31.53
N SER A 323 -41.73 13.78 31.43
CA SER A 323 -42.87 12.87 31.41
C SER A 323 -43.69 12.99 32.71
N ASP A 324 -43.00 13.05 33.85
CA ASP A 324 -43.66 13.20 35.16
C ASP A 324 -44.35 14.56 35.28
N LYS A 325 -43.73 15.65 34.80
CA LYS A 325 -44.39 16.98 34.76
C LYS A 325 -45.57 16.99 33.78
N GLN A 326 -45.47 16.27 32.64
CA GLN A 326 -46.58 16.16 31.70
C GLN A 326 -47.79 15.46 32.33
N ARG A 327 -47.57 14.41 33.14
CA ARG A 327 -48.66 13.78 33.93
C ARG A 327 -49.28 14.74 34.92
N ALA A 328 -48.45 15.53 35.62
CA ALA A 328 -48.95 16.57 36.53
C ALA A 328 -49.74 17.63 35.78
N ILE A 329 -49.28 18.08 34.61
CA ILE A 329 -50.01 19.02 33.75
C ILE A 329 -51.39 18.45 33.36
N THR A 330 -51.42 17.17 32.92
CA THR A 330 -52.65 16.50 32.54
C THR A 330 -53.61 16.40 33.71
N LEU A 331 -53.11 16.10 34.90
CA LEU A 331 -53.93 16.07 36.13
C LEU A 331 -54.51 17.45 36.44
N CYS A 332 -53.66 18.50 36.41
CA CYS A 332 -54.06 19.87 36.64
C CYS A 332 -55.10 20.32 35.60
N GLN A 333 -54.90 20.06 34.32
CA GLN A 333 -55.85 20.37 33.25
C GLN A 333 -57.17 19.61 33.41
N THR A 334 -57.13 18.34 33.81
CA THR A 334 -58.33 17.55 34.09
C THR A 334 -59.11 18.15 35.25
N ARG A 335 -58.40 18.56 36.31
CA ARG A 335 -59.07 19.29 37.46
C ARG A 335 -59.66 20.56 37.01
N LEU A 336 -59.01 21.41 36.22
CA LEU A 336 -59.55 22.62 35.64
C LEU A 336 -60.75 22.36 34.74
N SER A 337 -60.65 21.35 33.86
CA SER A 337 -61.79 20.96 32.99
C SER A 337 -62.99 20.47 33.80
N ASN A 338 -62.80 19.64 34.82
CA ASN A 338 -63.87 19.18 35.69
C ASN A 338 -64.51 20.35 36.44
N ARG A 339 -63.75 21.36 36.87
CA ARG A 339 -64.23 22.56 37.50
C ARG A 339 -65.08 23.44 36.54
N ALA A 340 -64.72 23.45 35.25
CA ALA A 340 -65.46 24.16 34.23
C ALA A 340 -66.93 23.64 34.02
N HIS A 341 -67.18 22.42 34.47
CA HIS A 341 -68.51 21.79 34.38
C HIS A 341 -69.41 22.08 35.67
N ARG A 342 -68.94 22.92 36.55
CA ARG A 342 -69.73 23.30 37.73
C ARG A 342 -71.03 24.05 37.33
N PRO A 343 -72.16 23.76 37.94
CA PRO A 343 -73.38 24.31 37.51
C PRO A 343 -73.58 25.76 38.11
N GLY A 344 -74.06 26.68 37.28
CA GLY A 344 -74.56 27.98 37.70
C GLY A 344 -73.57 28.85 38.50
N LEU A 345 -73.95 29.27 39.66
CA LEU A 345 -73.18 30.15 40.55
C LEU A 345 -71.92 29.42 41.18
N GLU A 346 -71.87 28.11 41.13
CA GLU A 346 -70.71 27.36 41.60
C GLU A 346 -69.53 27.50 40.65
N LEU A 347 -69.67 28.07 39.48
CA LEU A 347 -68.63 28.44 38.55
C LEU A 347 -67.85 29.64 39.01
N THR A 348 -67.25 29.59 40.17
CA THR A 348 -66.56 30.71 40.82
C THR A 348 -65.04 30.60 40.64
N CYS A 349 -64.36 31.73 40.49
CA CYS A 349 -62.93 31.85 40.63
C CYS A 349 -62.56 31.87 42.09
N ASP A 350 -62.11 30.78 42.65
CA ASP A 350 -61.66 30.62 44.02
C ASP A 350 -60.18 30.43 44.14
N MET A 351 -59.63 30.47 45.35
CA MET A 351 -58.19 30.26 45.60
C MET A 351 -57.69 28.94 44.99
N VAL A 352 -58.53 27.91 44.83
CA VAL A 352 -58.17 26.64 44.24
C VAL A 352 -57.98 26.78 42.72
N GLN A 353 -58.86 27.63 42.10
CA GLN A 353 -58.76 27.92 40.68
C GLN A 353 -57.43 28.66 40.37
N ASP A 354 -57.16 29.72 41.19
CA ASP A 354 -55.86 30.45 41.04
C ASP A 354 -54.63 29.57 41.31
N ALA A 355 -54.72 28.73 42.33
CA ALA A 355 -53.65 27.77 42.62
C ALA A 355 -53.41 26.77 41.47
N LEU A 356 -54.52 26.27 40.86
CA LEU A 356 -54.43 25.41 39.70
C LEU A 356 -53.80 26.08 38.45
N TYR A 357 -54.19 27.36 38.22
CA TYR A 357 -53.62 28.18 37.16
C TYR A 357 -52.10 28.43 37.42
N ASN A 358 -51.72 28.79 38.63
CA ASN A 358 -50.39 29.05 39.04
C ASN A 358 -49.56 27.74 38.96
N GLU A 359 -50.10 26.60 39.42
CA GLU A 359 -49.54 25.30 39.28
C GLU A 359 -49.26 24.93 37.78
N LEU A 360 -50.29 25.14 36.95
CA LEU A 360 -50.21 24.89 35.53
C LEU A 360 -49.11 25.73 34.85
N GLN A 361 -49.07 27.04 35.20
CA GLN A 361 -48.05 27.94 34.70
C GLN A 361 -46.63 27.52 35.17
N ALA A 362 -46.48 27.20 36.46
CA ALA A 362 -45.22 26.75 37.03
C ALA A 362 -44.74 25.43 36.40
N LEU A 363 -45.65 24.48 36.19
CA LEU A 363 -45.37 23.20 35.53
C LEU A 363 -44.99 23.43 34.09
N LYS A 364 -45.71 24.28 33.33
CA LYS A 364 -45.33 24.61 31.94
C LYS A 364 -43.98 25.31 31.86
N ALA A 365 -43.71 26.25 32.78
CA ALA A 365 -42.41 26.90 32.87
C ALA A 365 -41.30 25.92 33.20
N SER A 366 -41.57 24.94 34.08
CA SER A 366 -40.63 23.87 34.41
C SER A 366 -40.37 22.98 33.21
N VAL A 367 -41.41 22.57 32.47
CA VAL A 367 -41.25 21.78 31.23
C VAL A 367 -40.46 22.57 30.20
N CYS A 368 -40.70 23.86 30.07
CA CYS A 368 -39.93 24.70 29.16
C CYS A 368 -38.44 24.72 29.53
N LYS A 369 -38.11 24.88 30.82
CA LYS A 369 -36.72 24.84 31.30
C LYS A 369 -36.08 23.47 31.09
N LEU A 370 -36.81 22.39 31.39
CA LEU A 370 -36.33 21.02 31.17
C LEU A 370 -36.08 20.75 29.68
N ASN A 371 -37.04 21.23 28.84
CA ASN A 371 -36.89 21.08 27.40
C ASN A 371 -35.71 21.89 26.86
N GLN A 372 -35.52 23.12 27.38
CA GLN A 372 -34.32 23.89 27.04
C GLN A 372 -33.06 23.11 27.40
N LYS A 373 -32.96 22.57 28.62
CA LYS A 373 -31.81 21.79 29.07
C LYS A 373 -31.63 20.49 28.27
N LEU A 374 -32.74 19.84 27.93
CA LEU A 374 -32.71 18.67 27.06
C LEU A 374 -32.16 19.04 25.68
N ASN A 375 -32.58 20.16 25.12
CA ASN A 375 -32.07 20.63 23.83
C ASN A 375 -30.56 20.99 23.88
N GLU A 376 -30.12 21.63 24.98
CA GLU A 376 -28.68 21.88 25.23
C GLU A 376 -27.90 20.57 25.32
N ASN A 377 -28.42 19.59 26.07
CA ASN A 377 -27.79 18.25 26.16
C ASN A 377 -27.77 17.52 24.80
N LYS A 378 -28.88 17.60 24.04
CA LYS A 378 -28.96 17.06 22.68
C LYS A 378 -27.96 17.72 21.74
N ALA A 379 -27.73 19.01 21.86
CA ALA A 379 -26.70 19.72 21.11
C ALA A 379 -25.31 19.30 21.54
N SER A 380 -25.04 19.22 22.85
CA SER A 380 -23.78 18.73 23.41
C SER A 380 -23.50 17.28 23.00
N MET A 381 -24.51 16.42 23.06
CA MET A 381 -24.42 15.02 22.63
C MET A 381 -24.00 14.94 21.16
N ARG A 382 -24.65 15.69 20.27
CA ARG A 382 -24.29 15.72 18.85
C ARG A 382 -22.86 16.18 18.64
N TYR A 383 -22.41 17.17 19.39
CA TYR A 383 -21.03 17.64 19.32
C TYR A 383 -20.06 16.60 19.84
N LEU A 384 -20.31 15.95 20.97
CA LEU A 384 -19.50 14.90 21.53
C LEU A 384 -19.42 13.69 20.57
N MET A 385 -20.55 13.30 19.97
CA MET A 385 -20.58 12.23 18.96
C MET A 385 -19.77 12.61 17.72
N HIS A 386 -19.80 13.86 17.30
CA HIS A 386 -18.94 14.33 16.23
C HIS A 386 -17.46 14.27 16.62
N VAL A 387 -17.12 14.72 17.83
CA VAL A 387 -15.75 14.63 18.38
C VAL A 387 -15.32 13.18 18.51
N GLN A 388 -16.20 12.29 18.96
CA GLN A 388 -15.95 10.85 19.03
C GLN A 388 -15.57 10.30 17.64
N VAL A 389 -16.38 10.58 16.62
CA VAL A 389 -16.11 10.14 15.25
C VAL A 389 -14.77 10.67 14.76
N MET A 390 -14.49 11.95 14.99
CA MET A 390 -13.20 12.53 14.64
C MET A 390 -12.03 11.84 15.37
N GLN A 391 -12.21 11.55 16.67
CA GLN A 391 -11.18 10.82 17.44
C GLN A 391 -10.99 9.40 16.93
N GLU A 392 -12.07 8.70 16.61
CA GLU A 392 -12.02 7.35 16.01
C GLU A 392 -11.31 7.37 14.66
N GLU A 393 -11.62 8.37 13.82
CA GLU A 393 -10.92 8.57 12.55
C GLU A 393 -9.43 8.81 12.77
N GLU A 394 -9.07 9.70 13.70
CA GLU A 394 -7.67 9.99 14.02
C GLU A 394 -6.94 8.76 14.62
N ILE A 395 -7.59 8.03 15.52
CA ILE A 395 -7.03 6.78 16.06
C ILE A 395 -6.80 5.77 14.94
N ASN A 396 -7.75 5.65 14.01
CA ASN A 396 -7.64 4.78 12.86
C ASN A 396 -6.51 5.23 11.91
N ILE A 397 -6.37 6.53 11.71
CA ILE A 397 -5.26 7.12 10.95
C ILE A 397 -3.92 6.76 11.60
N LYS A 398 -3.79 6.95 12.92
CA LYS A 398 -2.58 6.57 13.67
C LYS A 398 -2.33 5.07 13.65
N ALA A 399 -3.39 4.27 13.78
CA ALA A 399 -3.30 2.82 13.70
C ALA A 399 -2.84 2.36 12.30
N ASN A 400 -3.38 2.99 11.25
CA ASN A 400 -2.96 2.74 9.88
C ASN A 400 -1.49 3.12 9.68
N SER A 401 -1.08 4.29 10.18
CA SER A 401 0.31 4.76 10.11
C SER A 401 1.27 3.82 10.85
N CYS A 402 0.89 3.38 12.05
CA CYS A 402 1.66 2.37 12.79
C CYS A 402 1.74 1.05 12.05
N LYS A 403 0.63 0.58 11.49
CA LYS A 403 0.59 -0.65 10.71
C LYS A 403 1.51 -0.57 9.49
N ILE A 404 1.42 0.52 8.75
CA ILE A 404 2.27 0.75 7.57
C ILE A 404 3.74 0.72 7.97
N ASP A 405 4.12 1.44 9.02
CA ASP A 405 5.53 1.54 9.39
C ASP A 405 6.04 0.26 10.08
N GLU A 406 5.33 -0.24 11.10
CA GLU A 406 5.80 -1.35 11.92
C GLU A 406 5.58 -2.72 11.27
N VAL A 407 4.40 -2.93 10.67
CA VAL A 407 4.06 -4.24 10.10
C VAL A 407 4.48 -4.31 8.65
N ASP A 408 4.00 -3.39 7.82
CA ASP A 408 4.18 -3.52 6.39
C ASP A 408 5.63 -3.16 5.98
N CYS A 409 6.15 -2.02 6.45
CA CYS A 409 7.50 -1.58 6.09
C CYS A 409 8.59 -2.34 6.83
N MET A 410 8.53 -2.43 8.16
CA MET A 410 9.61 -3.07 8.93
C MET A 410 9.68 -4.57 8.69
N THR A 411 8.56 -5.25 8.45
CA THR A 411 8.59 -6.67 8.07
C THR A 411 9.28 -6.89 6.72
N LEU A 412 8.99 -6.06 5.73
CA LEU A 412 9.70 -6.10 4.44
C LEU A 412 11.20 -5.84 4.62
N ARG A 413 11.56 -4.88 5.48
CA ARG A 413 12.94 -4.49 5.73
C ARG A 413 13.75 -5.55 6.48
N GLN A 414 13.11 -6.44 7.24
CA GLN A 414 13.80 -7.60 7.87
C GLN A 414 14.45 -8.53 6.85
N ALA A 415 14.00 -8.51 5.59
CA ALA A 415 14.61 -9.25 4.50
C ALA A 415 15.91 -8.60 3.97
N LEU A 416 16.21 -7.36 4.36
CA LEU A 416 17.41 -6.63 3.98
C LEU A 416 18.57 -7.04 4.90
N LYS A 417 19.28 -8.09 4.52
CA LYS A 417 20.52 -8.49 5.17
C LYS A 417 21.63 -8.45 4.12
N TYR A 418 22.55 -7.53 4.28
CA TYR A 418 23.70 -7.37 3.42
C TYR A 418 24.83 -8.25 3.96
N THR A 419 24.76 -9.54 3.66
CA THR A 419 25.90 -10.43 3.82
C THR A 419 26.79 -10.28 2.57
N SER A 420 28.09 -10.52 2.67
CA SER A 420 29.04 -10.43 1.54
C SER A 420 28.47 -11.12 0.30
N PHE A 421 28.32 -10.35 -0.76
CA PHE A 421 27.90 -10.86 -2.08
C PHE A 421 28.92 -11.81 -2.69
#